data_53bd85fd4e870bc2dd3852c1380f7a3c
#
_entry.id   53bd85fd4e870bc2dd3852c1380f7a3c
#
_cell.length_a   1.000
_cell.length_b   1.000
_cell.length_c   1.000
_cell.angle_alpha   90.00
_cell.angle_beta   90.00
_cell.angle_gamma   90.00
#
_symmetry.space_group_name_H-M   'P 1'
#
loop_
_entity.id
_entity.type
_entity.pdbx_description
1 polymer ?
#
loop_
_entity_poly.entity_id
_entity_poly.type
_entity_poly.pdbx_seq_one_letter_code
_entity_poly.pdbx_strand_id
1 'polypeptide(L)'
;MNARHAGAMVMVCVLGRSTAQDPHFTQFYSAPTYLSPAFAGTGVQTRFALQMRDQWPSIPGAFMSYNLAVDHYLSELNSGIGFLATHDRAGSGALRSTSLGAQYAYEIQLKRKVFLRPALQFSFVDQAVDYSRLVFGDQLARGSDVGTYENFTGRNAKYTDISGGLLYFTPKVWLGVGLHHLNRPNASLLLKEAIIPMKLSVHGGRRFKMSTPVIVKHPVSIVAAFNYRMQGKYDQLDLGGYFERDPVFAGLWYRGLPILKSYEAGYQNNDAIAVVAGFKVNDWRFGYSYDITISRLAAQSGGAHELTMVYELADKRKRKKMAKRRVVPCAKF
;
A
#
# COMPACT_ATOMS: atom_id res chain seq x y z
N MET A 1 -35.34 6.51 -52.23
CA MET A 1 -34.93 7.68 -51.41
C MET A 1 -34.89 7.20 -49.97
N ASN A 2 -33.69 6.85 -49.52
CA ASN A 2 -33.51 6.28 -48.15
C ASN A 2 -32.84 7.36 -47.26
N ALA A 3 -33.62 7.88 -46.34
CA ALA A 3 -33.12 8.79 -45.30
C ALA A 3 -32.33 8.00 -44.23
N ARG A 4 -31.02 8.18 -44.22
CA ARG A 4 -30.13 7.66 -43.13
C ARG A 4 -30.22 8.60 -41.95
N HIS A 5 -30.77 8.14 -40.85
CA HIS A 5 -30.73 8.85 -39.59
C HIS A 5 -29.32 8.70 -38.98
N ALA A 6 -28.57 9.79 -39.04
CA ALA A 6 -27.33 9.93 -38.28
C ALA A 6 -27.71 10.27 -36.83
N GLY A 7 -27.69 9.28 -35.96
CA GLY A 7 -27.81 9.49 -34.52
C GLY A 7 -26.53 10.13 -33.99
N ALA A 8 -26.54 11.40 -33.68
CA ALA A 8 -25.49 12.09 -32.96
C ALA A 8 -25.50 11.59 -31.50
N MET A 9 -24.51 10.75 -31.16
CA MET A 9 -24.26 10.31 -29.79
C MET A 9 -23.56 11.48 -29.05
N VAL A 10 -24.37 12.27 -28.33
CA VAL A 10 -23.83 13.30 -27.44
C VAL A 10 -23.19 12.59 -26.25
N MET A 11 -21.86 12.49 -26.27
CA MET A 11 -21.07 12.00 -25.16
C MET A 11 -21.00 13.13 -24.12
N VAL A 12 -21.89 13.07 -23.12
CA VAL A 12 -21.84 13.95 -21.95
C VAL A 12 -20.61 13.57 -21.13
N CYS A 13 -19.52 14.32 -21.29
CA CYS A 13 -18.39 14.27 -20.38
C CYS A 13 -18.85 14.75 -19.00
N VAL A 14 -19.25 13.84 -18.14
CA VAL A 14 -19.40 14.12 -16.72
C VAL A 14 -17.98 14.41 -16.22
N LEU A 15 -17.68 15.68 -15.95
CA LEU A 15 -16.48 16.13 -15.27
C LEU A 15 -16.53 15.65 -13.81
N GLY A 16 -16.40 14.35 -13.62
CA GLY A 16 -16.16 13.76 -12.31
C GLY A 16 -14.82 14.27 -11.79
N ARG A 17 -14.80 14.86 -10.61
CA ARG A 17 -13.54 15.12 -9.89
C ARG A 17 -12.88 13.78 -9.63
N SER A 18 -11.94 13.39 -10.49
CA SER A 18 -11.12 12.20 -10.31
C SER A 18 -10.14 12.50 -9.18
N THR A 19 -10.46 12.04 -7.98
CA THR A 19 -9.49 12.06 -6.86
C THR A 19 -8.65 10.79 -7.00
N ALA A 20 -7.36 10.96 -7.30
CA ALA A 20 -6.43 9.85 -7.34
C ALA A 20 -6.31 9.23 -5.94
N GLN A 21 -6.35 7.92 -5.87
CA GLN A 21 -6.05 7.16 -4.66
C GLN A 21 -4.56 6.85 -4.61
N ASP A 22 -4.01 6.78 -3.40
CA ASP A 22 -2.65 6.29 -3.22
C ASP A 22 -2.54 4.83 -3.64
N PRO A 23 -1.37 4.41 -4.17
CA PRO A 23 -1.10 3.00 -4.43
C PRO A 23 -1.24 2.17 -3.16
N HIS A 24 -1.64 0.92 -3.31
CA HIS A 24 -1.75 0.01 -2.19
C HIS A 24 -1.05 -1.32 -2.49
N PHE A 25 -0.51 -1.94 -1.45
CA PHE A 25 0.13 -3.23 -1.52
C PHE A 25 -0.73 -4.27 -0.82
N THR A 26 -0.80 -5.47 -1.37
CA THR A 26 -1.50 -6.62 -0.80
C THR A 26 -0.71 -7.19 0.38
N GLN A 27 0.61 -7.23 0.25
CA GLN A 27 1.51 -7.69 1.30
C GLN A 27 1.93 -6.54 2.24
N PHE A 28 0.96 -5.74 2.72
CA PHE A 28 1.22 -4.52 3.50
C PHE A 28 1.95 -4.78 4.83
N TYR A 29 1.94 -6.00 5.36
CA TYR A 29 2.74 -6.36 6.53
C TYR A 29 4.19 -6.75 6.20
N SER A 30 4.55 -6.91 4.92
CA SER A 30 5.95 -7.12 4.49
C SER A 30 6.79 -5.85 4.65
N ALA A 31 6.23 -4.69 4.29
CA ALA A 31 6.81 -3.37 4.53
C ALA A 31 5.84 -2.49 5.34
N PRO A 32 5.61 -2.80 6.61
CA PRO A 32 4.54 -2.18 7.39
C PRO A 32 4.75 -0.68 7.65
N THR A 33 5.95 -0.16 7.45
CA THR A 33 6.25 1.28 7.50
C THR A 33 5.52 2.08 6.41
N TYR A 34 5.15 1.44 5.28
CA TYR A 34 4.27 2.04 4.28
C TYR A 34 2.82 2.17 4.79
N LEU A 35 2.36 1.20 5.59
CA LEU A 35 1.02 1.21 6.17
C LEU A 35 0.86 2.29 7.25
N SER A 36 1.86 2.44 8.12
CA SER A 36 1.90 3.45 9.17
C SER A 36 3.33 3.70 9.64
N PRO A 37 3.74 4.96 9.85
CA PRO A 37 5.07 5.28 10.37
C PRO A 37 5.32 4.68 11.76
N ALA A 38 4.28 4.31 12.50
CA ALA A 38 4.40 3.70 13.83
C ALA A 38 5.07 2.31 13.81
N PHE A 39 5.22 1.70 12.63
CA PHE A 39 5.99 0.47 12.46
C PHE A 39 7.50 0.69 12.27
N ALA A 40 7.98 1.91 12.15
CA ALA A 40 9.42 2.19 12.02
C ALA A 40 10.18 1.63 13.22
N GLY A 41 11.20 0.79 12.99
CA GLY A 41 11.98 0.14 14.03
C GLY A 41 11.24 -0.98 14.79
N THR A 42 10.17 -1.55 14.25
CA THR A 42 9.51 -2.72 14.83
C THR A 42 10.22 -4.04 14.50
N GLY A 43 11.17 -4.02 13.58
CA GLY A 43 12.10 -5.11 13.33
C GLY A 43 13.02 -5.36 14.52
N VAL A 44 13.77 -6.46 14.49
CA VAL A 44 14.72 -6.79 15.59
C VAL A 44 15.91 -5.85 15.59
N GLN A 45 16.33 -5.38 14.42
CA GLN A 45 17.43 -4.41 14.24
C GLN A 45 17.14 -3.54 13.00
N THR A 46 17.98 -3.66 11.95
CA THR A 46 17.75 -2.99 10.67
C THR A 46 16.98 -3.92 9.76
N ARG A 47 15.90 -3.42 9.18
CA ARG A 47 15.12 -4.12 8.17
C ARG A 47 15.16 -3.33 6.87
N PHE A 48 15.37 -4.04 5.78
CA PHE A 48 15.23 -3.56 4.41
C PHE A 48 14.05 -4.30 3.79
N ALA A 49 13.12 -3.60 3.19
CA ALA A 49 11.99 -4.20 2.50
C ALA A 49 11.82 -3.57 1.13
N LEU A 50 11.71 -4.40 0.11
CA LEU A 50 11.42 -4.00 -1.26
C LEU A 50 10.11 -4.66 -1.67
N GLN A 51 9.20 -3.87 -2.25
CA GLN A 51 7.95 -4.34 -2.82
C GLN A 51 7.81 -3.81 -4.24
N MET A 52 7.27 -4.65 -5.11
CA MET A 52 6.93 -4.31 -6.48
C MET A 52 5.53 -4.86 -6.76
N ARG A 53 4.64 -4.02 -7.27
CA ARG A 53 3.28 -4.38 -7.62
C ARG A 53 2.97 -3.97 -9.05
N ASP A 54 2.47 -4.92 -9.83
CA ASP A 54 1.91 -4.72 -11.15
C ASP A 54 0.41 -5.00 -11.08
N GLN A 55 -0.39 -3.95 -11.21
CA GLN A 55 -1.84 -4.04 -11.12
C GLN A 55 -2.47 -3.85 -12.49
N TRP A 56 -3.31 -4.82 -12.88
CA TRP A 56 -4.06 -4.88 -14.13
C TRP A 56 -3.15 -4.93 -15.38
N PRO A 57 -2.21 -5.89 -15.43
CA PRO A 57 -1.22 -5.97 -16.51
C PRO A 57 -1.82 -6.14 -17.91
N SER A 58 -3.06 -6.64 -18.00
CA SER A 58 -3.78 -6.81 -19.28
C SER A 58 -4.41 -5.52 -19.81
N ILE A 59 -4.43 -4.44 -19.02
CA ILE A 59 -4.98 -3.14 -19.41
C ILE A 59 -3.84 -2.25 -19.90
N PRO A 60 -3.95 -1.64 -21.11
CA PRO A 60 -2.95 -0.68 -21.57
C PRO A 60 -2.75 0.46 -20.56
N GLY A 61 -1.50 0.70 -20.14
CA GLY A 61 -1.20 1.68 -19.11
C GLY A 61 -1.37 1.15 -17.67
N ALA A 62 -1.07 -0.14 -17.46
CA ALA A 62 -1.06 -0.78 -16.14
C ALA A 62 -0.41 0.08 -15.04
N PHE A 63 -0.80 -0.18 -13.79
CA PHE A 63 -0.28 0.53 -12.63
C PHE A 63 0.92 -0.23 -12.08
N MET A 64 2.07 0.43 -12.03
CA MET A 64 3.31 -0.12 -11.48
C MET A 64 3.73 0.67 -10.25
N SER A 65 3.82 -0.01 -9.12
CA SER A 65 4.20 0.61 -7.86
C SER A 65 5.42 -0.08 -7.26
N TYR A 66 6.37 0.71 -6.80
CA TYR A 66 7.57 0.26 -6.11
C TYR A 66 7.65 0.92 -4.74
N ASN A 67 8.08 0.17 -3.76
CA ASN A 67 8.30 0.66 -2.40
C ASN A 67 9.60 0.09 -1.84
N LEU A 68 10.48 0.96 -1.41
CA LEU A 68 11.69 0.62 -0.65
C LEU A 68 11.55 1.22 0.75
N ALA A 69 11.63 0.38 1.75
CA ALA A 69 11.59 0.77 3.14
C ALA A 69 12.84 0.29 3.89
N VAL A 70 13.42 1.18 4.67
CA VAL A 70 14.53 0.85 5.58
C VAL A 70 14.17 1.36 6.95
N ASP A 71 14.20 0.50 7.97
CA ASP A 71 13.93 0.92 9.33
C ASP A 71 14.89 0.29 10.34
N HIS A 72 15.17 1.03 11.40
CA HIS A 72 16.08 0.62 12.46
C HIS A 72 15.53 1.00 13.84
N TYR A 73 15.78 0.14 14.82
CA TYR A 73 15.42 0.40 16.20
C TYR A 73 16.63 0.89 17.00
N LEU A 74 16.49 2.10 17.55
CA LEU A 74 17.47 2.74 18.43
C LEU A 74 17.15 2.36 19.89
N SER A 75 17.83 1.34 20.41
CA SER A 75 17.52 0.76 21.71
C SER A 75 17.76 1.71 22.89
N GLU A 76 18.72 2.62 22.77
CA GLU A 76 19.08 3.59 23.81
C GLU A 76 18.03 4.69 23.95
N LEU A 77 17.38 5.04 22.85
CA LEU A 77 16.38 6.09 22.77
C LEU A 77 14.94 5.56 22.84
N ASN A 78 14.75 4.24 22.93
CA ASN A 78 13.43 3.59 22.81
C ASN A 78 12.67 4.08 21.56
N SER A 79 13.35 4.26 20.46
CA SER A 79 12.81 4.90 19.27
C SER A 79 13.09 4.06 18.02
N GLY A 80 12.23 4.19 17.02
CA GLY A 80 12.45 3.67 15.68
C GLY A 80 12.62 4.80 14.69
N ILE A 81 13.58 4.67 13.80
CA ILE A 81 13.75 5.52 12.65
C ILE A 81 13.45 4.72 11.39
N GLY A 82 12.93 5.38 10.37
CA GLY A 82 12.64 4.76 9.08
C GLY A 82 12.86 5.72 7.93
N PHE A 83 13.16 5.14 6.79
CA PHE A 83 13.20 5.81 5.50
C PHE A 83 12.30 5.03 4.54
N LEU A 84 11.49 5.75 3.78
CA LEU A 84 10.55 5.20 2.82
C LEU A 84 10.74 5.90 1.48
N ALA A 85 10.94 5.13 0.41
CA ALA A 85 10.95 5.63 -0.95
C ALA A 85 9.89 4.89 -1.75
N THR A 86 8.96 5.62 -2.36
CA THR A 86 7.93 5.03 -3.21
C THR A 86 8.01 5.64 -4.60
N HIS A 87 7.77 4.82 -5.61
CA HIS A 87 7.61 5.25 -6.99
C HIS A 87 6.39 4.58 -7.57
N ASP A 88 5.46 5.37 -8.04
CA ASP A 88 4.22 4.91 -8.66
C ASP A 88 4.09 5.46 -10.07
N ARG A 89 3.63 4.60 -10.97
CA ARG A 89 3.34 4.96 -12.36
C ARG A 89 1.97 4.45 -12.72
N ALA A 90 1.11 5.33 -13.20
CA ALA A 90 -0.28 5.05 -13.49
C ALA A 90 -0.67 5.50 -14.89
N GLY A 91 -1.40 4.65 -15.61
CA GLY A 91 -2.05 4.99 -16.87
C GLY A 91 -1.12 5.14 -18.08
N SER A 92 -1.74 5.28 -19.25
CA SER A 92 -1.05 5.46 -20.54
C SER A 92 -0.23 6.75 -20.62
N GLY A 93 -0.70 7.82 -19.97
CA GLY A 93 0.00 9.11 -19.85
C GLY A 93 1.18 9.10 -18.91
N ALA A 94 1.50 7.92 -18.35
CA ALA A 94 2.61 7.75 -17.41
C ALA A 94 2.62 8.84 -16.31
N LEU A 95 1.45 9.07 -15.68
CA LEU A 95 1.42 9.81 -14.40
C LEU A 95 2.36 9.09 -13.44
N ARG A 96 3.40 9.78 -13.02
CA ARG A 96 4.39 9.24 -12.09
C ARG A 96 4.38 10.05 -10.81
N SER A 97 4.53 9.37 -9.70
CA SER A 97 4.68 9.98 -8.39
C SER A 97 5.86 9.33 -7.68
N THR A 98 6.81 10.14 -7.23
CA THR A 98 7.96 9.68 -6.45
C THR A 98 7.92 10.37 -5.10
N SER A 99 7.91 9.59 -4.02
CA SER A 99 7.91 10.10 -2.65
C SER A 99 9.13 9.58 -1.89
N LEU A 100 9.76 10.47 -1.14
CA LEU A 100 10.84 10.16 -0.20
C LEU A 100 10.43 10.64 1.18
N GLY A 101 10.38 9.74 2.15
CA GLY A 101 9.90 10.02 3.50
C GLY A 101 10.86 9.57 4.59
N ALA A 102 10.98 10.40 5.63
CA ALA A 102 11.66 10.06 6.88
C ALA A 102 10.64 9.84 7.97
N GLN A 103 10.83 8.81 8.79
CA GLN A 103 9.90 8.37 9.83
C GLN A 103 10.60 8.33 11.18
N TYR A 104 9.87 8.72 12.21
CA TYR A 104 10.27 8.60 13.60
C TYR A 104 9.12 8.05 14.44
N ALA A 105 9.38 7.02 15.24
CA ALA A 105 8.42 6.41 16.15
C ALA A 105 9.03 6.29 17.55
N TYR A 106 8.32 6.74 18.58
CA TYR A 106 8.74 6.60 19.97
C TYR A 106 7.99 5.46 20.64
N GLU A 107 8.70 4.61 21.41
CA GLU A 107 8.11 3.44 22.07
C GLU A 107 7.88 3.70 23.54
N ILE A 108 6.62 3.71 23.95
CA ILE A 108 6.18 3.87 25.32
C ILE A 108 5.78 2.50 25.87
N GLN A 109 6.44 2.03 26.90
CA GLN A 109 6.03 0.81 27.60
C GLN A 109 4.98 1.15 28.65
N LEU A 110 3.70 0.78 28.39
CA LEU A 110 2.57 1.02 29.30
C LEU A 110 2.56 0.02 30.47
N LYS A 111 2.78 -1.26 30.16
CA LYS A 111 2.86 -2.36 31.12
C LYS A 111 3.89 -3.39 30.64
N ARG A 112 4.18 -4.40 31.48
CA ARG A 112 5.04 -5.51 31.05
C ARG A 112 4.50 -6.15 29.77
N LYS A 113 5.24 -6.04 28.67
CA LYS A 113 4.89 -6.55 27.32
C LYS A 113 3.69 -5.85 26.64
N VAL A 114 3.35 -4.64 27.04
CA VAL A 114 2.33 -3.80 26.42
C VAL A 114 2.97 -2.49 26.01
N PHE A 115 2.87 -2.14 24.75
CA PHE A 115 3.57 -1.00 24.15
C PHE A 115 2.61 -0.12 23.37
N LEU A 116 2.88 1.17 23.35
CA LEU A 116 2.24 2.18 22.53
C LEU A 116 3.32 2.93 21.75
N ARG A 117 3.10 3.16 20.47
CA ARG A 117 4.08 3.83 19.59
C ARG A 117 3.40 4.95 18.80
N PRO A 118 3.45 6.19 19.24
CA PRO A 118 3.20 7.36 18.40
C PRO A 118 4.33 7.53 17.41
N ALA A 119 3.99 8.05 16.21
CA ALA A 119 4.95 8.28 15.14
C ALA A 119 4.54 9.41 14.20
N LEU A 120 5.55 9.99 13.56
CA LEU A 120 5.41 10.99 12.53
C LEU A 120 6.27 10.62 11.32
N GLN A 121 5.83 11.10 10.15
CA GLN A 121 6.56 11.00 8.88
C GLN A 121 6.49 12.34 8.17
N PHE A 122 7.62 12.74 7.61
CA PHE A 122 7.73 13.85 6.67
C PHE A 122 8.20 13.30 5.34
N SER A 123 7.48 13.63 4.28
CA SER A 123 7.80 13.18 2.92
C SER A 123 7.88 14.36 1.97
N PHE A 124 8.76 14.23 0.99
CA PHE A 124 8.81 15.08 -0.20
C PHE A 124 8.30 14.27 -1.39
N VAL A 125 7.38 14.85 -2.15
CA VAL A 125 6.75 14.21 -3.29
C VAL A 125 6.98 15.03 -4.55
N ASP A 126 7.38 14.35 -5.64
CA ASP A 126 7.47 14.87 -7.00
C ASP A 126 6.51 14.09 -7.89
N GLN A 127 5.49 14.77 -8.41
CA GLN A 127 4.48 14.20 -9.29
C GLN A 127 4.55 14.85 -10.66
N ALA A 128 4.55 14.05 -11.73
CA ALA A 128 4.66 14.50 -13.09
C ALA A 128 3.85 13.64 -14.06
N VAL A 129 3.48 14.23 -15.21
CA VAL A 129 2.86 13.52 -16.34
C VAL A 129 3.76 13.66 -17.55
N ASP A 130 3.90 12.59 -18.31
CA ASP A 130 4.57 12.61 -19.59
C ASP A 130 3.55 12.94 -20.71
N TYR A 131 3.43 14.23 -21.00
CA TYR A 131 2.48 14.73 -21.98
C TYR A 131 2.76 14.22 -23.41
N SER A 132 3.99 13.80 -23.71
CA SER A 132 4.36 13.27 -25.04
C SER A 132 3.69 11.93 -25.38
N ARG A 133 3.18 11.25 -24.35
CA ARG A 133 2.47 9.98 -24.47
C ARG A 133 0.95 10.13 -24.56
N LEU A 134 0.45 11.35 -24.41
CA LEU A 134 -0.98 11.64 -24.47
C LEU A 134 -1.38 12.00 -25.90
N VAL A 135 -2.56 11.57 -26.29
CA VAL A 135 -3.22 12.01 -27.53
C VAL A 135 -4.35 12.93 -27.15
N PHE A 136 -4.31 14.17 -27.62
CA PHE A 136 -5.27 15.20 -27.28
C PHE A 136 -6.45 15.24 -28.24
N GLY A 137 -7.55 15.88 -27.82
CA GLY A 137 -8.77 15.95 -28.60
C GLY A 137 -8.58 16.59 -30.00
N ASP A 138 -7.72 17.61 -30.10
CA ASP A 138 -7.38 18.26 -31.36
C ASP A 138 -6.60 17.34 -32.31
N GLN A 139 -5.75 16.46 -31.79
CA GLN A 139 -5.05 15.43 -32.56
C GLN A 139 -6.02 14.34 -33.04
N LEU A 140 -6.96 13.90 -32.19
CA LEU A 140 -7.99 12.92 -32.59
C LEU A 140 -8.86 13.46 -33.73
N ALA A 141 -9.15 14.76 -33.76
CA ALA A 141 -9.95 15.40 -34.79
C ALA A 141 -9.20 15.57 -36.12
N ARG A 142 -7.85 15.73 -36.10
CA ARG A 142 -7.01 16.02 -37.25
C ARG A 142 -6.19 14.82 -37.74
N GLY A 143 -6.17 13.73 -37.04
CA GLY A 143 -5.30 12.58 -37.21
C GLY A 143 -4.22 12.54 -36.10
N SER A 144 -3.97 11.37 -35.52
CA SER A 144 -3.10 11.20 -34.34
C SER A 144 -1.63 11.57 -34.60
N ASP A 145 -1.20 11.64 -35.86
CA ASP A 145 0.19 11.88 -36.24
C ASP A 145 0.55 13.36 -36.34
N VAL A 146 -0.41 14.26 -36.09
CA VAL A 146 -0.22 15.71 -36.12
C VAL A 146 0.09 16.22 -34.71
N GLY A 147 1.02 17.16 -34.60
CA GLY A 147 1.32 17.81 -33.31
C GLY A 147 0.08 18.48 -32.69
N THR A 148 0.00 18.47 -31.39
CA THR A 148 -1.10 19.16 -30.67
C THR A 148 -0.91 20.68 -30.70
N TYR A 149 -2.01 21.42 -30.77
CA TYR A 149 -2.03 22.88 -30.56
C TYR A 149 -2.10 23.23 -29.08
N GLU A 150 -2.37 22.25 -28.21
CA GLU A 150 -2.43 22.51 -26.78
C GLU A 150 -1.02 22.70 -26.22
N ASN A 151 -0.80 23.85 -25.60
CA ASN A 151 0.49 24.19 -25.01
C ASN A 151 0.50 23.79 -23.51
N PHE A 152 0.96 22.57 -23.25
CA PHE A 152 1.17 22.12 -21.87
C PHE A 152 2.59 22.49 -21.44
N THR A 153 2.69 23.54 -20.63
CA THR A 153 3.91 23.77 -19.86
C THR A 153 4.00 22.66 -18.82
N GLY A 154 4.74 21.59 -19.14
CA GLY A 154 4.91 20.43 -18.27
C GLY A 154 5.42 20.84 -16.90
N ARG A 155 4.51 21.02 -15.96
CA ARG A 155 4.85 21.31 -14.56
C ARG A 155 4.81 20.03 -13.77
N ASN A 156 5.87 19.81 -12.97
CA ASN A 156 5.85 18.84 -11.92
C ASN A 156 5.16 19.47 -10.69
N ALA A 157 4.30 18.73 -10.04
CA ALA A 157 3.80 19.10 -8.74
C ALA A 157 4.77 18.60 -7.67
N LYS A 158 5.40 19.53 -6.96
CA LYS A 158 6.31 19.23 -5.85
C LYS A 158 5.69 19.72 -4.56
N TYR A 159 5.57 18.85 -3.59
CA TYR A 159 4.95 19.18 -2.31
C TYR A 159 5.54 18.36 -1.17
N THR A 160 5.36 18.87 0.05
CA THR A 160 5.65 18.15 1.28
C THR A 160 4.39 17.48 1.79
N ASP A 161 4.53 16.29 2.35
CA ASP A 161 3.45 15.51 2.94
C ASP A 161 3.79 15.13 4.38
N ILE A 162 2.81 15.26 5.27
CA ILE A 162 2.94 14.95 6.68
C ILE A 162 1.99 13.79 7.00
N SER A 163 2.54 12.76 7.63
CA SER A 163 1.76 11.61 8.07
C SER A 163 2.02 11.32 9.56
N GLY A 164 1.03 10.72 10.21
CA GLY A 164 1.12 10.33 11.60
C GLY A 164 0.66 8.89 11.80
N GLY A 165 1.03 8.31 12.93
CA GLY A 165 0.58 6.96 13.27
C GLY A 165 0.60 6.69 14.75
N LEU A 166 -0.23 5.74 15.16
CA LEU A 166 -0.27 5.22 16.52
C LEU A 166 -0.39 3.70 16.44
N LEU A 167 0.46 2.98 17.17
CA LEU A 167 0.45 1.52 17.20
C LEU A 167 0.45 1.05 18.66
N TYR A 168 -0.59 0.34 19.04
CA TYR A 168 -0.67 -0.43 20.29
C TYR A 168 -0.34 -1.89 19.98
N PHE A 169 0.52 -2.51 20.77
CA PHE A 169 0.80 -3.93 20.61
C PHE A 169 1.20 -4.67 21.89
N THR A 170 0.92 -5.95 21.87
CA THR A 170 1.29 -6.96 22.83
C THR A 170 1.96 -8.12 22.10
N PRO A 171 2.49 -9.15 22.75
CA PRO A 171 3.03 -10.33 22.07
C PRO A 171 2.01 -11.14 21.23
N LYS A 172 0.72 -10.88 21.37
CA LYS A 172 -0.33 -11.65 20.69
C LYS A 172 -1.25 -10.81 19.80
N VAL A 173 -1.41 -9.52 20.11
CA VAL A 173 -2.39 -8.63 19.45
C VAL A 173 -1.70 -7.32 19.11
N TRP A 174 -2.08 -6.73 17.99
CA TRP A 174 -1.74 -5.34 17.66
C TRP A 174 -2.96 -4.63 17.09
N LEU A 175 -3.01 -3.33 17.27
CA LEU A 175 -3.99 -2.42 16.71
C LEU A 175 -3.29 -1.11 16.39
N GLY A 176 -3.44 -0.61 15.19
CA GLY A 176 -2.80 0.62 14.75
C GLY A 176 -3.72 1.51 13.94
N VAL A 177 -3.37 2.79 13.94
CA VAL A 177 -3.98 3.82 13.12
C VAL A 177 -2.88 4.54 12.37
N GLY A 178 -3.06 4.74 11.07
CA GLY A 178 -2.23 5.58 10.22
C GLY A 178 -3.05 6.70 9.62
N LEU A 179 -2.52 7.91 9.64
CA LEU A 179 -3.10 9.10 9.03
C LEU A 179 -2.08 9.67 8.05
N HIS A 180 -2.41 9.70 6.78
CA HIS A 180 -1.57 10.27 5.73
C HIS A 180 -2.21 11.54 5.19
N HIS A 181 -1.40 12.42 4.60
CA HIS A 181 -1.83 13.70 4.04
C HIS A 181 -2.50 14.62 5.07
N LEU A 182 -1.92 14.69 6.29
CA LEU A 182 -2.44 15.54 7.38
C LEU A 182 -2.49 17.02 7.00
N ASN A 183 -1.51 17.47 6.23
CA ASN A 183 -1.43 18.83 5.71
C ASN A 183 -2.23 19.06 4.42
N ARG A 184 -2.93 18.03 3.89
CA ARG A 184 -3.77 18.07 2.70
C ARG A 184 -3.07 18.80 1.54
N PRO A 185 -1.93 18.31 1.06
CA PRO A 185 -1.10 19.00 0.09
C PRO A 185 -1.84 19.20 -1.25
N ASN A 186 -1.43 20.21 -2.00
CA ASN A 186 -1.93 20.45 -3.35
C ASN A 186 -1.00 19.79 -4.38
N ALA A 187 -1.51 18.77 -5.07
CA ALA A 187 -0.80 18.01 -6.11
C ALA A 187 -1.15 18.48 -7.52
N SER A 188 -1.49 19.74 -7.69
CA SER A 188 -1.92 20.27 -8.99
C SER A 188 -0.78 20.28 -10.01
N LEU A 189 -1.01 19.59 -11.12
CA LEU A 189 -0.19 19.64 -12.34
C LEU A 189 -0.62 20.77 -13.29
N LEU A 190 -1.79 21.34 -13.02
CA LEU A 190 -2.39 22.47 -13.73
C LEU A 190 -2.59 23.62 -12.74
N LEU A 191 -2.96 24.80 -13.20
CA LEU A 191 -3.20 25.98 -12.34
C LEU A 191 -4.43 25.88 -11.43
N LYS A 192 -5.19 24.77 -11.49
CA LYS A 192 -6.38 24.52 -10.64
C LYS A 192 -5.98 23.73 -9.40
N GLU A 193 -6.66 23.97 -8.28
CA GLU A 193 -6.45 23.22 -7.06
C GLU A 193 -6.73 21.72 -7.21
N ALA A 194 -5.80 20.89 -6.74
CA ALA A 194 -5.91 19.43 -6.66
C ALA A 194 -5.48 18.98 -5.26
N ILE A 195 -6.32 19.26 -4.27
CA ILE A 195 -6.05 18.89 -2.87
C ILE A 195 -6.15 17.38 -2.69
N ILE A 196 -5.10 16.78 -2.16
CA ILE A 196 -5.10 15.37 -1.79
C ILE A 196 -5.89 15.19 -0.49
N PRO A 197 -6.96 14.37 -0.48
CA PRO A 197 -7.72 14.12 0.73
C PRO A 197 -6.90 13.32 1.73
N MET A 198 -7.11 13.58 3.03
CA MET A 198 -6.51 12.80 4.10
C MET A 198 -6.91 11.33 3.98
N LYS A 199 -5.93 10.45 4.17
CA LYS A 199 -6.13 8.99 4.19
C LYS A 199 -6.01 8.47 5.61
N LEU A 200 -7.06 7.78 6.08
CA LEU A 200 -7.10 7.05 7.33
C LEU A 200 -6.88 5.56 7.03
N SER A 201 -6.04 4.91 7.81
CA SER A 201 -5.96 3.45 7.87
C SER A 201 -6.10 2.96 9.31
N VAL A 202 -6.96 1.96 9.53
CA VAL A 202 -7.09 1.25 10.81
C VAL A 202 -6.76 -0.20 10.56
N HIS A 203 -5.75 -0.70 11.22
CA HIS A 203 -5.25 -2.05 10.98
C HIS A 203 -4.94 -2.77 12.28
N GLY A 204 -5.07 -4.08 12.25
CA GLY A 204 -4.81 -4.87 13.44
C GLY A 204 -4.91 -6.36 13.19
N GLY A 205 -4.65 -7.11 14.25
CA GLY A 205 -4.79 -8.55 14.18
C GLY A 205 -4.29 -9.27 15.42
N ARG A 206 -4.36 -10.59 15.32
CA ARG A 206 -3.96 -11.49 16.40
C ARG A 206 -3.18 -12.67 15.86
N ARG A 207 -2.10 -13.02 16.57
CA ARG A 207 -1.30 -14.22 16.34
C ARG A 207 -1.74 -15.32 17.28
N PHE A 208 -2.11 -16.46 16.72
CA PHE A 208 -2.42 -17.69 17.42
C PHE A 208 -1.24 -18.65 17.25
N LYS A 209 -0.61 -19.04 18.34
CA LYS A 209 0.40 -20.10 18.32
C LYS A 209 -0.30 -21.42 18.52
N MET A 210 -0.18 -22.33 17.59
CA MET A 210 -0.69 -23.67 17.76
C MET A 210 0.26 -24.46 18.67
N SER A 211 -0.31 -25.20 19.62
CA SER A 211 0.46 -26.12 20.44
C SER A 211 0.94 -27.26 19.54
N THR A 212 2.22 -27.27 19.28
CA THR A 212 2.84 -28.40 18.55
C THR A 212 3.42 -29.39 19.56
N PRO A 213 3.31 -30.70 19.35
CA PRO A 213 4.02 -31.69 20.16
C PRO A 213 5.51 -31.34 20.24
N VAL A 214 6.15 -31.68 21.36
CA VAL A 214 7.56 -31.36 21.68
C VAL A 214 8.56 -31.75 20.57
N ILE A 215 8.17 -32.65 19.70
CA ILE A 215 8.98 -33.22 18.63
C ILE A 215 9.07 -32.30 17.37
N VAL A 216 8.18 -31.30 17.24
CA VAL A 216 8.14 -30.44 16.03
C VAL A 216 9.09 -29.27 16.19
N LYS A 217 10.20 -29.25 15.42
CA LYS A 217 11.22 -28.18 15.43
C LYS A 217 10.69 -26.79 15.03
N HIS A 218 9.59 -26.70 14.31
CA HIS A 218 9.05 -25.46 13.75
C HIS A 218 7.61 -25.23 14.23
N PRO A 219 7.38 -24.31 15.17
CA PRO A 219 6.04 -24.02 15.65
C PRO A 219 5.18 -23.41 14.55
N VAL A 220 3.97 -23.90 14.42
CA VAL A 220 2.95 -23.37 13.52
C VAL A 220 2.29 -22.17 14.18
N SER A 221 2.09 -21.09 13.43
CA SER A 221 1.27 -19.97 13.85
C SER A 221 0.26 -19.56 12.79
N ILE A 222 -0.93 -19.14 13.23
CA ILE A 222 -1.94 -18.51 12.40
C ILE A 222 -2.02 -17.05 12.82
N VAL A 223 -2.03 -16.15 11.85
CA VAL A 223 -2.21 -14.73 12.06
C VAL A 223 -3.51 -14.32 11.36
N ALA A 224 -4.50 -13.91 12.11
CA ALA A 224 -5.71 -13.27 11.56
C ALA A 224 -5.54 -11.76 11.65
N ALA A 225 -5.85 -11.04 10.58
CA ALA A 225 -5.65 -9.60 10.52
C ALA A 225 -6.65 -8.90 9.59
N PHE A 226 -6.77 -7.60 9.79
CA PHE A 226 -7.56 -6.72 8.97
C PHE A 226 -6.82 -5.41 8.69
N ASN A 227 -7.24 -4.73 7.63
CA ASN A 227 -6.82 -3.39 7.30
C ASN A 227 -7.98 -2.64 6.62
N TYR A 228 -8.53 -1.65 7.32
CA TYR A 228 -9.53 -0.74 6.79
C TYR A 228 -8.84 0.55 6.36
N ARG A 229 -9.14 1.03 5.15
CA ARG A 229 -8.61 2.28 4.58
C ARG A 229 -9.74 3.13 4.07
N MET A 230 -9.61 4.44 4.28
CA MET A 230 -10.55 5.43 3.77
C MET A 230 -9.76 6.64 3.23
N GLN A 231 -10.05 7.06 2.01
CA GLN A 231 -9.49 8.28 1.40
C GLN A 231 -10.56 8.97 0.55
N GLY A 232 -10.96 10.16 0.95
CA GLY A 232 -12.03 10.90 0.29
C GLY A 232 -13.37 10.15 0.34
N LYS A 233 -13.89 9.76 -0.83
CA LYS A 233 -15.15 9.00 -0.96
C LYS A 233 -14.95 7.48 -0.96
N TYR A 234 -13.70 7.02 -1.06
CA TYR A 234 -13.36 5.63 -1.24
C TYR A 234 -12.91 5.03 0.07
N ASP A 235 -13.42 3.86 0.34
CA ASP A 235 -13.02 3.03 1.46
C ASP A 235 -12.90 1.57 1.04
N GLN A 236 -12.06 0.85 1.77
CA GLN A 236 -11.74 -0.54 1.47
C GLN A 236 -11.40 -1.28 2.75
N LEU A 237 -11.86 -2.50 2.85
CA LEU A 237 -11.53 -3.41 3.94
C LEU A 237 -10.83 -4.64 3.38
N ASP A 238 -9.64 -4.91 3.88
CA ASP A 238 -8.92 -6.17 3.67
C ASP A 238 -9.08 -7.02 4.93
N LEU A 239 -9.62 -8.24 4.79
CA LEU A 239 -9.76 -9.24 5.84
C LEU A 239 -9.04 -10.50 5.44
N GLY A 240 -8.24 -11.05 6.33
CA GLY A 240 -7.53 -12.28 5.97
C GLY A 240 -6.57 -12.76 7.04
N GLY A 241 -5.64 -13.59 6.63
CA GLY A 241 -4.66 -14.12 7.54
C GLY A 241 -3.57 -14.93 6.84
N TYR A 242 -2.65 -15.37 7.67
CA TYR A 242 -1.48 -16.13 7.25
C TYR A 242 -1.33 -17.38 8.09
N PHE A 243 -0.96 -18.45 7.44
CA PHE A 243 -0.42 -19.66 8.03
C PHE A 243 1.10 -19.59 7.92
N GLU A 244 1.81 -19.70 9.03
CA GLU A 244 3.26 -19.64 9.08
C GLU A 244 3.83 -20.89 9.70
N ARG A 245 4.73 -21.55 8.98
CA ARG A 245 5.54 -22.68 9.45
C ARG A 245 6.91 -22.57 8.80
N ASP A 246 7.91 -22.08 9.57
CA ASP A 246 9.27 -21.92 9.04
C ASP A 246 9.73 -23.17 8.24
N PRO A 247 10.24 -23.01 7.01
CA PRO A 247 10.61 -21.76 6.35
C PRO A 247 9.53 -21.14 5.45
N VAL A 248 8.32 -21.68 5.38
CA VAL A 248 7.26 -21.26 4.45
C VAL A 248 6.11 -20.54 5.15
N PHE A 249 5.45 -19.68 4.43
CA PHE A 249 4.18 -19.08 4.82
C PHE A 249 3.22 -19.00 3.65
N ALA A 250 1.93 -19.03 3.95
CA ALA A 250 0.86 -18.82 2.98
C ALA A 250 -0.22 -17.93 3.59
N GLY A 251 -0.91 -17.16 2.80
CA GLY A 251 -1.96 -16.26 3.23
C GLY A 251 -3.12 -16.20 2.25
N LEU A 252 -4.29 -15.84 2.79
CA LEU A 252 -5.50 -15.60 2.01
C LEU A 252 -6.14 -14.31 2.52
N TRP A 253 -6.51 -13.43 1.59
CA TRP A 253 -7.13 -12.15 1.88
C TRP A 253 -8.35 -11.94 0.99
N TYR A 254 -9.40 -11.42 1.60
CA TYR A 254 -10.56 -10.88 0.93
C TYR A 254 -10.50 -9.35 0.99
N ARG A 255 -10.78 -8.69 -0.13
CA ARG A 255 -10.80 -7.25 -0.28
C ARG A 255 -12.16 -6.80 -0.77
N GLY A 256 -12.80 -5.90 0.00
CA GLY A 256 -14.11 -5.35 -0.34
C GLY A 256 -14.96 -4.99 0.88
N LEU A 257 -16.10 -4.35 0.65
CA LEU A 257 -17.11 -3.96 1.65
C LEU A 257 -18.51 -4.38 1.17
N PRO A 258 -18.79 -5.68 0.99
CA PRO A 258 -19.98 -6.14 0.25
C PRO A 258 -21.31 -5.83 0.91
N ILE A 259 -21.33 -5.67 2.24
CA ILE A 259 -22.56 -5.54 3.03
C ILE A 259 -22.78 -4.11 3.50
N LEU A 260 -21.71 -3.38 3.77
CA LEU A 260 -21.75 -2.09 4.46
C LEU A 260 -21.90 -0.90 3.52
N LYS A 261 -21.49 -1.03 2.26
CA LYS A 261 -21.49 0.08 1.32
C LYS A 261 -21.60 -0.40 -0.13
N SER A 262 -22.50 0.23 -0.87
CA SER A 262 -22.60 0.10 -2.32
C SER A 262 -22.34 1.49 -2.92
N TYR A 263 -21.43 1.60 -3.89
CA TYR A 263 -21.20 2.87 -4.60
C TYR A 263 -22.21 3.11 -5.70
N GLU A 264 -22.84 2.04 -6.17
CA GLU A 264 -23.90 2.06 -7.19
C GLU A 264 -24.98 1.06 -6.82
N ALA A 265 -26.24 1.42 -6.99
CA ALA A 265 -27.39 0.58 -6.64
C ALA A 265 -27.31 -0.78 -7.37
N GLY A 266 -27.42 -1.87 -6.62
CA GLY A 266 -27.36 -3.24 -7.15
C GLY A 266 -25.96 -3.82 -7.34
N TYR A 267 -24.89 -3.10 -7.00
CA TYR A 267 -23.51 -3.60 -7.09
C TYR A 267 -22.85 -3.71 -5.73
N GLN A 268 -22.44 -4.92 -5.41
CA GLN A 268 -21.63 -5.18 -4.20
C GLN A 268 -20.23 -4.62 -4.39
N ASN A 269 -19.68 -4.01 -3.34
CA ASN A 269 -18.32 -3.49 -3.32
C ASN A 269 -17.32 -4.63 -3.03
N ASN A 270 -17.14 -5.52 -4.01
CA ASN A 270 -16.14 -6.58 -4.00
C ASN A 270 -15.01 -6.18 -4.94
N ASP A 271 -13.75 -6.30 -4.50
CA ASP A 271 -12.60 -5.96 -5.32
C ASP A 271 -11.79 -7.21 -5.72
N ALA A 272 -11.22 -7.91 -4.76
CA ALA A 272 -10.34 -9.05 -5.05
C ALA A 272 -10.28 -10.09 -3.92
N ILE A 273 -9.88 -11.29 -4.30
CA ILE A 273 -9.35 -12.32 -3.38
C ILE A 273 -7.86 -12.43 -3.67
N ALA A 274 -7.01 -12.25 -2.66
CA ALA A 274 -5.58 -12.35 -2.82
C ALA A 274 -5.01 -13.58 -2.15
N VAL A 275 -4.21 -14.33 -2.90
CA VAL A 275 -3.43 -15.47 -2.41
C VAL A 275 -2.00 -15.03 -2.25
N VAL A 276 -1.41 -15.31 -1.11
CA VAL A 276 -0.03 -14.97 -0.78
C VAL A 276 0.74 -16.25 -0.45
N ALA A 277 1.94 -16.37 -0.97
CA ALA A 277 2.87 -17.43 -0.61
C ALA A 277 4.30 -16.89 -0.51
N GLY A 278 5.11 -17.51 0.33
CA GLY A 278 6.50 -17.11 0.43
C GLY A 278 7.33 -18.03 1.30
N PHE A 279 8.61 -17.71 1.34
CA PHE A 279 9.58 -18.51 2.06
C PHE A 279 10.69 -17.65 2.68
N LYS A 280 11.36 -18.20 3.67
CA LYS A 280 12.47 -17.60 4.38
C LYS A 280 13.72 -18.42 4.19
N VAL A 281 14.82 -17.75 3.80
CA VAL A 281 16.16 -18.34 3.71
C VAL A 281 17.11 -17.44 4.49
N ASN A 282 17.66 -17.96 5.57
CA ASN A 282 18.52 -17.18 6.49
C ASN A 282 17.82 -15.92 6.99
N ASP A 283 18.37 -14.75 6.68
CA ASP A 283 17.86 -13.43 7.06
C ASP A 283 17.00 -12.78 5.94
N TRP A 284 16.82 -13.50 4.82
CA TRP A 284 15.99 -13.09 3.70
C TRP A 284 14.60 -13.71 3.77
N ARG A 285 13.60 -12.96 3.34
CA ARG A 285 12.22 -13.43 3.13
C ARG A 285 11.75 -12.96 1.77
N PHE A 286 11.14 -13.89 1.04
CA PHE A 286 10.58 -13.65 -0.27
C PHE A 286 9.09 -13.96 -0.23
N GLY A 287 8.29 -13.07 -0.77
CA GLY A 287 6.85 -13.22 -0.86
C GLY A 287 6.36 -12.92 -2.27
N TYR A 288 5.37 -13.66 -2.69
CA TYR A 288 4.60 -13.41 -3.90
C TYR A 288 3.12 -13.42 -3.56
N SER A 289 2.37 -12.48 -4.14
CA SER A 289 0.91 -12.53 -4.10
C SER A 289 0.30 -12.32 -5.46
N TYR A 290 -0.85 -12.95 -5.65
CA TYR A 290 -1.71 -12.76 -6.79
C TYR A 290 -3.11 -12.36 -6.32
N ASP A 291 -3.58 -11.19 -6.81
CA ASP A 291 -4.91 -10.70 -6.52
C ASP A 291 -5.83 -11.11 -7.66
N ILE A 292 -6.76 -12.00 -7.37
CA ILE A 292 -7.82 -12.43 -8.29
C ILE A 292 -8.91 -11.37 -8.22
N THR A 293 -9.03 -10.55 -9.25
CA THR A 293 -10.08 -9.53 -9.33
C THR A 293 -11.45 -10.20 -9.42
N ILE A 294 -12.35 -9.88 -8.51
CA ILE A 294 -13.74 -10.39 -8.47
C ILE A 294 -14.78 -9.28 -8.75
N SER A 295 -14.31 -8.07 -9.02
CA SER A 295 -15.14 -6.95 -9.48
C SER A 295 -15.49 -7.08 -10.97
N ARG A 296 -16.22 -6.11 -11.51
CA ARG A 296 -16.56 -6.05 -12.96
C ARG A 296 -15.34 -6.08 -13.89
N LEU A 297 -14.17 -5.74 -13.42
CA LEU A 297 -12.92 -5.76 -14.19
C LEU A 297 -12.27 -7.15 -14.27
N ALA A 298 -12.89 -8.19 -13.67
CA ALA A 298 -12.31 -9.53 -13.55
C ALA A 298 -11.82 -10.10 -14.89
N ALA A 299 -12.63 -10.00 -15.95
CA ALA A 299 -12.32 -10.59 -17.26
C ALA A 299 -11.23 -9.85 -18.04
N GLN A 300 -10.93 -8.60 -17.70
CA GLN A 300 -10.06 -7.73 -18.51
C GLN A 300 -8.79 -7.28 -17.78
N SER A 301 -8.74 -7.40 -16.47
CA SER A 301 -7.67 -6.81 -15.67
C SER A 301 -6.39 -7.63 -15.63
N GLY A 302 -6.48 -8.95 -15.72
CA GLY A 302 -5.34 -9.85 -15.45
C GLY A 302 -4.95 -9.89 -13.96
N GLY A 303 -5.78 -9.33 -13.06
CA GLY A 303 -5.52 -9.30 -11.63
C GLY A 303 -4.42 -8.34 -11.21
N ALA A 304 -3.68 -8.67 -10.14
CA ALA A 304 -2.48 -7.94 -9.76
C ALA A 304 -1.42 -8.90 -9.21
N HIS A 305 -0.18 -8.65 -9.57
CA HIS A 305 0.99 -9.41 -9.12
C HIS A 305 1.80 -8.55 -8.17
N GLU A 306 2.25 -9.12 -7.06
CA GLU A 306 3.11 -8.41 -6.13
C GLU A 306 4.26 -9.32 -5.66
N LEU A 307 5.46 -8.77 -5.73
CA LEU A 307 6.69 -9.39 -5.23
C LEU A 307 7.20 -8.60 -4.04
N THR A 308 7.64 -9.31 -3.00
CA THR A 308 8.27 -8.70 -1.85
C THR A 308 9.57 -9.39 -1.50
N MET A 309 10.54 -8.59 -1.06
CA MET A 309 11.81 -9.07 -0.55
C MET A 309 12.13 -8.31 0.73
N VAL A 310 12.36 -9.03 1.81
CA VAL A 310 12.70 -8.44 3.12
C VAL A 310 14.00 -9.03 3.61
N TYR A 311 14.92 -8.16 4.02
CA TYR A 311 16.19 -8.53 4.64
C TYR A 311 16.27 -7.96 6.05
N GLU A 312 16.50 -8.81 7.06
CA GLU A 312 16.71 -8.39 8.44
C GLU A 312 18.17 -8.59 8.83
N LEU A 313 18.93 -7.50 8.92
CA LEU A 313 20.27 -7.52 9.43
C LEU A 313 20.22 -7.72 10.95
N ALA A 314 20.44 -8.94 11.41
CA ALA A 314 20.28 -9.29 12.81
C ALA A 314 21.64 -9.66 13.45
N ASP A 315 22.06 -8.89 14.46
CA ASP A 315 23.11 -9.34 15.38
C ASP A 315 22.58 -10.50 16.23
N LYS A 316 23.14 -11.69 16.00
CA LYS A 316 22.72 -12.94 16.65
C LYS A 316 22.75 -12.85 18.18
N ARG A 317 23.65 -12.05 18.77
CA ARG A 317 23.78 -11.87 20.22
C ARG A 317 22.67 -10.98 20.79
N LYS A 318 22.29 -9.90 20.12
CA LYS A 318 21.22 -8.97 20.53
C LYS A 318 19.82 -9.51 20.21
N ARG A 319 19.68 -10.34 19.18
CA ARG A 319 18.41 -10.93 18.71
C ARG A 319 17.63 -11.66 19.80
N LYS A 320 18.28 -12.52 20.61
CA LYS A 320 17.63 -13.28 21.69
C LYS A 320 17.04 -12.39 22.78
N LYS A 321 17.72 -11.30 23.12
CA LYS A 321 17.31 -10.40 24.23
C LYS A 321 16.20 -9.46 23.81
N MET A 322 16.24 -8.95 22.56
CA MET A 322 15.24 -8.04 22.01
C MET A 322 13.96 -8.75 21.53
N ALA A 323 14.08 -9.92 20.87
CA ALA A 323 12.94 -10.69 20.38
C ALA A 323 11.99 -11.17 21.49
N LYS A 324 12.50 -11.37 22.72
CA LYS A 324 11.66 -11.70 23.88
C LYS A 324 10.82 -10.53 24.39
N ARG A 325 11.18 -9.28 24.08
CA ARG A 325 10.56 -8.09 24.66
C ARG A 325 9.65 -7.32 23.69
N ARG A 326 9.92 -7.31 22.36
CA ARG A 326 9.44 -6.27 21.43
C ARG A 326 9.00 -6.78 20.07
N VAL A 327 8.40 -7.94 19.99
CA VAL A 327 7.93 -8.46 18.73
C VAL A 327 6.50 -8.02 18.51
N VAL A 328 6.26 -7.14 17.54
CA VAL A 328 4.91 -6.91 17.03
C VAL A 328 4.44 -8.22 16.37
N PRO A 329 3.28 -8.75 16.77
CA PRO A 329 2.83 -10.07 16.33
C PRO A 329 2.22 -10.08 14.93
N CYS A 330 2.32 -8.96 14.17
CA CYS A 330 1.94 -8.96 12.77
C CYS A 330 2.72 -10.05 12.03
N ALA A 331 2.18 -10.50 10.91
CA ALA A 331 2.86 -11.48 10.10
C ALA A 331 4.28 -10.97 9.79
N LYS A 332 5.26 -11.75 10.19
CA LYS A 332 6.66 -11.46 9.86
C LYS A 332 6.94 -12.19 8.56
N PHE A 333 6.78 -11.47 7.49
CA PHE A 333 7.24 -11.95 6.20
C PHE A 333 8.72 -11.72 6.07
#